data_657d1b4b1b616350d301058aac403cea
#
_entry.id   657d1b4b1b616350d301058aac403cea
#
_cell.length_a   1.000
_cell.length_b   1.000
_cell.length_c   1.000
_cell.angle_alpha   90.00
_cell.angle_beta   90.00
_cell.angle_gamma   90.00
#
_symmetry.space_group_name_H-M   'P 1'
#
loop_
_entity.id
_entity.type
_entity.pdbx_description
1 polymer ?
#
loop_
_entity_poly.entity_id
_entity_poly.type
_entity_poly.pdbx_seq_one_letter_code
_entity_poly.pdbx_strand_id
1 'polypeptide(L)'
;MAHAAPAPADVLPPLVVDAPRIEPTLARRIRLIGLDVDGVLTDGGVYLGSATAGGADVPFELKRYDIQDGLGIQLLRDCGLKVVIITGRVSDSVVQRARELRVDALVQDPEARKLTALTTIARDFGVTLDEVAFVGDDLPDLAVLRRVGLPVVVGNAVAEVRRAAQLQLRAHGGHGAVREFAEALLSARGEWTDAVERYVAS
;
A
#
# COMPACT_ATOMS: atom_id res chain seq x y z
N MET A 1 -47.99 -9.37 -23.17
CA MET A 1 -46.96 -9.89 -22.27
C MET A 1 -46.22 -8.71 -21.67
N ALA A 2 -46.45 -8.41 -20.41
CA ALA A 2 -45.81 -7.29 -19.72
C ALA A 2 -44.42 -7.73 -19.25
N HIS A 3 -43.36 -7.02 -19.72
CA HIS A 3 -42.02 -7.18 -19.18
C HIS A 3 -42.00 -6.62 -17.74
N ALA A 4 -41.71 -7.48 -16.79
CA ALA A 4 -41.43 -7.06 -15.41
C ALA A 4 -40.13 -6.20 -15.42
N ALA A 5 -40.21 -5.05 -14.75
CA ALA A 5 -39.06 -4.21 -14.52
C ALA A 5 -37.99 -4.99 -13.70
N PRO A 6 -36.67 -4.81 -13.97
CA PRO A 6 -35.66 -5.43 -13.16
C PRO A 6 -35.77 -4.95 -11.72
N ALA A 7 -35.59 -5.89 -10.78
CA ALA A 7 -35.52 -5.60 -9.35
C ALA A 7 -34.41 -4.56 -9.07
N PRO A 8 -34.59 -3.69 -8.06
CA PRO A 8 -33.51 -2.76 -7.68
C PRO A 8 -32.26 -3.55 -7.34
N ALA A 9 -31.13 -3.10 -7.86
CA ALA A 9 -29.81 -3.66 -7.57
C ALA A 9 -29.68 -3.86 -6.06
N ASP A 10 -29.34 -5.09 -5.65
CA ASP A 10 -29.07 -5.43 -4.27
C ASP A 10 -28.02 -4.44 -3.72
N VAL A 11 -28.48 -3.54 -2.87
CA VAL A 11 -27.58 -2.69 -2.08
C VAL A 11 -26.84 -3.64 -1.17
N LEU A 12 -25.56 -3.86 -1.48
CA LEU A 12 -24.70 -4.64 -0.60
C LEU A 12 -24.82 -4.07 0.82
N PRO A 13 -24.98 -4.92 1.85
CA PRO A 13 -25.08 -4.44 3.21
C PRO A 13 -23.84 -3.60 3.55
N PRO A 14 -24.00 -2.52 4.35
CA PRO A 14 -22.87 -1.69 4.71
C PRO A 14 -21.78 -2.57 5.31
N LEU A 15 -20.57 -2.42 4.77
CA LEU A 15 -19.38 -3.14 5.23
C LEU A 15 -19.29 -3.07 6.75
N VAL A 16 -19.11 -4.24 7.32
CA VAL A 16 -19.12 -4.58 8.74
C VAL A 16 -18.47 -3.51 9.63
N VAL A 17 -19.18 -3.16 10.64
CA VAL A 17 -18.86 -2.47 11.89
C VAL A 17 -17.47 -2.88 12.39
N ASP A 18 -16.42 -2.14 12.11
CA ASP A 18 -15.05 -2.14 12.64
C ASP A 18 -13.95 -2.01 11.56
N ALA A 19 -14.28 -1.44 10.39
CA ALA A 19 -13.24 -1.04 9.45
C ALA A 19 -12.30 0.00 10.11
N PRO A 20 -11.00 -0.05 9.84
CA PRO A 20 -10.08 0.95 10.35
C PRO A 20 -10.55 2.35 9.94
N ARG A 21 -10.68 3.26 10.92
CA ARG A 21 -11.23 4.60 10.68
C ARG A 21 -10.11 5.63 10.67
N ILE A 22 -10.08 6.40 9.59
CA ILE A 22 -9.20 7.57 9.47
C ILE A 22 -10.07 8.82 9.64
N GLU A 23 -9.56 9.79 10.40
CA GLU A 23 -10.25 11.06 10.57
C GLU A 23 -10.30 11.80 9.22
N PRO A 24 -11.49 12.31 8.76
CA PRO A 24 -11.65 12.87 7.42
C PRO A 24 -10.75 14.06 7.09
N THR A 25 -10.44 14.93 8.07
CA THR A 25 -9.54 16.06 7.83
C THR A 25 -8.11 15.60 7.62
N LEU A 26 -7.67 14.60 8.37
CA LEU A 26 -6.36 13.96 8.17
C LEU A 26 -6.31 13.25 6.81
N ALA A 27 -7.33 12.45 6.48
CA ALA A 27 -7.39 11.74 5.21
C ALA A 27 -7.25 12.68 4.00
N ARG A 28 -7.94 13.83 4.03
CA ARG A 28 -7.86 14.84 2.97
C ARG A 28 -6.51 15.56 2.87
N ARG A 29 -5.72 15.58 3.95
CA ARG A 29 -4.37 16.13 3.94
C ARG A 29 -3.36 15.21 3.27
N ILE A 30 -3.60 13.90 3.26
CA ILE A 30 -2.66 12.93 2.67
C ILE A 30 -2.60 13.11 1.16
N ARG A 31 -1.37 13.26 0.63
CA ARG A 31 -1.05 13.45 -0.79
C ARG A 31 -0.06 12.41 -1.31
N LEU A 32 0.75 11.82 -0.42
CA LEU A 32 1.76 10.83 -0.74
C LEU A 32 1.61 9.61 0.16
N ILE A 33 1.71 8.43 -0.42
CA ILE A 33 1.66 7.14 0.27
C ILE A 33 2.98 6.42 0.06
N GLY A 34 3.70 6.14 1.13
CA GLY A 34 4.87 5.28 1.14
C GLY A 34 4.49 3.88 1.58
N LEU A 35 5.00 2.89 0.88
CA LEU A 35 4.78 1.47 1.16
C LEU A 35 6.11 0.78 1.36
N ASP A 36 6.25 -0.02 2.43
CA ASP A 36 7.26 -1.05 2.49
C ASP A 36 6.89 -2.23 1.59
N VAL A 37 7.80 -3.18 1.42
CA VAL A 37 7.59 -4.36 0.58
C VAL A 37 7.46 -5.63 1.42
N ASP A 38 8.52 -6.00 2.13
CA ASP A 38 8.58 -7.29 2.82
C ASP A 38 7.77 -7.24 4.11
N GLY A 39 6.64 -7.96 4.14
CA GLY A 39 5.67 -7.92 5.23
C GLY A 39 4.55 -6.90 5.07
N VAL A 40 4.56 -6.07 3.99
CA VAL A 40 3.49 -5.13 3.64
C VAL A 40 2.85 -5.49 2.30
N LEU A 41 3.58 -5.32 1.18
CA LEU A 41 3.14 -5.73 -0.16
C LEU A 41 3.24 -7.24 -0.36
N THR A 42 4.08 -7.90 0.44
CA THR A 42 4.26 -9.36 0.48
C THR A 42 3.94 -9.88 1.88
N ASP A 43 3.85 -11.20 2.00
CA ASP A 43 3.70 -11.89 3.29
C ASP A 43 5.01 -11.99 4.11
N GLY A 44 6.09 -11.34 3.63
CA GLY A 44 7.42 -11.40 4.23
C GLY A 44 8.21 -12.66 3.84
N GLY A 45 7.59 -13.63 3.17
CA GLY A 45 8.26 -14.84 2.68
C GLY A 45 9.18 -14.55 1.49
N VAL A 46 10.37 -15.15 1.50
CA VAL A 46 11.34 -15.08 0.40
C VAL A 46 11.67 -16.49 -0.06
N TYR A 47 11.42 -16.75 -1.34
CA TYR A 47 11.77 -18.03 -2.00
C TYR A 47 13.07 -17.81 -2.76
N LEU A 48 14.11 -18.54 -2.39
CA LEU A 48 15.43 -18.46 -3.03
C LEU A 48 15.65 -19.73 -3.85
N GLY A 49 16.13 -19.55 -5.06
CA GLY A 49 16.46 -20.64 -5.96
C GLY A 49 17.60 -20.27 -6.90
N SER A 50 18.03 -21.24 -7.71
CA SER A 50 18.94 -21.01 -8.83
C SER A 50 18.42 -21.72 -10.08
N ALA A 51 18.68 -21.14 -11.24
CA ALA A 51 18.38 -21.75 -12.53
C ALA A 51 19.63 -21.75 -13.39
N THR A 52 19.88 -22.84 -14.12
CA THR A 52 21.03 -22.92 -15.03
C THR A 52 20.71 -22.17 -16.31
N ALA A 53 21.44 -21.10 -16.58
CA ALA A 53 21.33 -20.33 -17.82
C ALA A 53 22.73 -20.12 -18.42
N GLY A 54 22.92 -20.47 -19.70
CA GLY A 54 24.22 -20.33 -20.37
C GLY A 54 25.36 -21.15 -19.77
N GLY A 55 25.03 -22.24 -19.03
CA GLY A 55 26.04 -23.10 -18.37
C GLY A 55 26.51 -22.60 -17.00
N ALA A 56 25.89 -21.55 -16.46
CA ALA A 56 26.14 -21.05 -15.11
C ALA A 56 24.85 -21.07 -14.27
N ASP A 57 24.98 -21.27 -12.96
CA ASP A 57 23.87 -21.16 -12.03
C ASP A 57 23.60 -19.69 -11.73
N VAL A 58 22.42 -19.21 -12.10
CA VAL A 58 21.93 -17.85 -11.86
C VAL A 58 20.95 -17.90 -10.70
N PRO A 59 21.25 -17.23 -9.55
CA PRO A 59 20.32 -17.17 -8.44
C PRO A 59 19.09 -16.33 -8.82
N PHE A 60 17.93 -16.69 -8.29
CA PHE A 60 16.72 -15.88 -8.41
C PHE A 60 15.96 -15.83 -7.07
N GLU A 61 15.16 -14.80 -6.92
CA GLU A 61 14.26 -14.60 -5.79
C GLU A 61 12.82 -14.48 -6.28
N LEU A 62 11.91 -15.17 -5.60
CA LEU A 62 10.48 -15.00 -5.80
C LEU A 62 9.83 -14.47 -4.53
N LYS A 63 8.84 -13.60 -4.72
CA LYS A 63 7.97 -13.07 -3.66
C LYS A 63 6.51 -13.23 -4.08
N ARG A 64 5.64 -13.43 -3.09
CA ARG A 64 4.20 -13.46 -3.31
C ARG A 64 3.61 -12.08 -3.07
N TYR A 65 2.93 -11.54 -4.07
CA TYR A 65 2.15 -10.29 -3.98
C TYR A 65 0.66 -10.59 -4.06
N ASP A 66 -0.16 -9.75 -3.44
CA ASP A 66 -1.60 -9.84 -3.57
C ASP A 66 -2.11 -8.97 -4.73
N ILE A 67 -3.05 -9.53 -5.52
CA ILE A 67 -3.65 -8.81 -6.65
C ILE A 67 -4.56 -7.68 -6.16
N GLN A 68 -5.28 -7.89 -5.05
CA GLN A 68 -6.16 -6.88 -4.47
C GLN A 68 -5.39 -5.64 -4.00
N ASP A 69 -4.18 -5.84 -3.44
CA ASP A 69 -3.28 -4.73 -3.08
C ASP A 69 -2.90 -3.90 -4.31
N GLY A 70 -2.65 -4.57 -5.44
CA GLY A 70 -2.38 -3.89 -6.71
C GLY A 70 -3.54 -3.02 -7.17
N LEU A 71 -4.77 -3.52 -7.08
CA LEU A 71 -5.96 -2.73 -7.40
C LEU A 71 -6.14 -1.56 -6.41
N GLY A 72 -5.89 -1.77 -5.11
CA GLY A 72 -5.90 -0.70 -4.12
C GLY A 72 -4.95 0.44 -4.48
N ILE A 73 -3.72 0.13 -4.88
CA ILE A 73 -2.72 1.10 -5.35
C ILE A 73 -3.21 1.85 -6.58
N GLN A 74 -3.80 1.14 -7.55
CA GLN A 74 -4.36 1.78 -8.74
C GLN A 74 -5.44 2.79 -8.37
N LEU A 75 -6.41 2.43 -7.54
CA LEU A 75 -7.51 3.31 -7.12
C LEU A 75 -7.00 4.57 -6.39
N LEU A 76 -5.98 4.42 -5.51
CA LEU A 76 -5.34 5.56 -4.85
C LEU A 76 -4.74 6.54 -5.88
N ARG A 77 -4.03 6.02 -6.87
CA ARG A 77 -3.40 6.82 -7.93
C ARG A 77 -4.43 7.48 -8.85
N ASP A 78 -5.51 6.79 -9.19
CA ASP A 78 -6.62 7.31 -10.00
C ASP A 78 -7.39 8.43 -9.27
N CYS A 79 -7.28 8.49 -7.93
CA CYS A 79 -7.74 9.61 -7.10
C CYS A 79 -6.68 10.71 -6.92
N GLY A 80 -5.57 10.69 -7.66
CA GLY A 80 -4.55 11.73 -7.67
C GLY A 80 -3.51 11.65 -6.55
N LEU A 81 -3.52 10.56 -5.76
CA LEU A 81 -2.52 10.33 -4.72
C LEU A 81 -1.23 9.79 -5.33
N LYS A 82 -0.09 10.24 -4.82
CA LYS A 82 1.22 9.67 -5.16
C LYS A 82 1.47 8.41 -4.36
N VAL A 83 1.97 7.36 -5.01
CA VAL A 83 2.33 6.10 -4.34
C VAL A 83 3.77 5.75 -4.64
N VAL A 84 4.56 5.52 -3.59
CA VAL A 84 5.98 5.19 -3.67
C VAL A 84 6.30 3.95 -2.85
N ILE A 85 7.28 3.20 -3.30
CA ILE A 85 7.79 2.01 -2.61
C ILE A 85 9.18 2.31 -2.08
N ILE A 86 9.41 2.00 -0.79
CA ILE A 86 10.71 2.18 -0.13
C ILE A 86 11.03 0.93 0.68
N THR A 87 12.03 0.18 0.25
CA THR A 87 12.43 -1.08 0.89
C THR A 87 13.92 -1.14 1.17
N GLY A 88 14.30 -1.90 2.21
CA GLY A 88 15.69 -2.18 2.56
C GLY A 88 16.33 -3.31 1.75
N ARG A 89 15.58 -4.01 0.91
CA ARG A 89 16.11 -5.11 0.08
C ARG A 89 16.20 -4.71 -1.38
N VAL A 90 17.30 -5.10 -2.03
CA VAL A 90 17.44 -5.01 -3.48
C VAL A 90 16.91 -6.31 -4.10
N SER A 91 15.89 -6.21 -4.97
CA SER A 91 15.22 -7.35 -5.56
C SER A 91 14.64 -7.00 -6.93
N ASP A 92 14.95 -7.80 -7.94
CA ASP A 92 14.37 -7.65 -9.29
C ASP A 92 12.86 -7.89 -9.29
N SER A 93 12.37 -8.79 -8.42
CA SER A 93 10.94 -9.02 -8.22
C SER A 93 10.21 -7.73 -7.82
N VAL A 94 10.81 -6.93 -6.94
CA VAL A 94 10.27 -5.63 -6.51
C VAL A 94 10.28 -4.62 -7.67
N VAL A 95 11.35 -4.57 -8.46
CA VAL A 95 11.43 -3.71 -9.64
C VAL A 95 10.32 -4.03 -10.64
N GLN A 96 10.12 -5.34 -10.90
CA GLN A 96 9.07 -5.79 -11.81
C GLN A 96 7.67 -5.41 -11.29
N ARG A 97 7.39 -5.64 -10.00
CA ARG A 97 6.10 -5.30 -9.38
C ARG A 97 5.86 -3.79 -9.37
N ALA A 98 6.85 -2.98 -9.03
CA ALA A 98 6.75 -1.52 -9.04
C ALA A 98 6.42 -0.96 -10.43
N ARG A 99 7.01 -1.53 -11.49
CA ARG A 99 6.69 -1.17 -12.89
C ARG A 99 5.27 -1.54 -13.27
N GLU A 100 4.82 -2.76 -12.92
CA GLU A 100 3.45 -3.22 -13.15
C GLU A 100 2.43 -2.28 -12.48
N LEU A 101 2.65 -1.92 -11.24
CA LEU A 101 1.81 -1.03 -10.43
C LEU A 101 1.95 0.45 -10.85
N ARG A 102 2.94 0.78 -11.68
CA ARG A 102 3.24 2.15 -12.14
C ARG A 102 3.41 3.12 -10.98
N VAL A 103 4.04 2.70 -9.88
CA VAL A 103 4.28 3.57 -8.74
C VAL A 103 5.10 4.79 -9.14
N ASP A 104 4.92 5.90 -8.42
CA ASP A 104 5.56 7.19 -8.75
C ASP A 104 7.06 7.20 -8.45
N ALA A 105 7.52 6.39 -7.49
CA ALA A 105 8.94 6.16 -7.23
C ALA A 105 9.19 4.80 -6.56
N LEU A 106 10.38 4.24 -6.78
CA LEU A 106 10.89 3.05 -6.11
C LEU A 106 12.28 3.36 -5.56
N VAL A 107 12.49 3.11 -4.26
CA VAL A 107 13.80 3.14 -3.63
C VAL A 107 14.09 1.79 -2.98
N GLN A 108 15.23 1.21 -3.35
CA GLN A 108 15.79 0.01 -2.73
C GLN A 108 17.12 0.42 -2.09
N ASP A 109 17.18 0.56 -0.76
CA ASP A 109 18.36 0.99 -0.03
C ASP A 109 18.82 -0.09 0.96
N PRO A 110 19.92 -0.83 0.69
CA PRO A 110 20.42 -1.87 1.57
C PRO A 110 20.76 -1.39 2.99
N GLU A 111 20.99 -0.09 3.16
CA GLU A 111 21.22 0.50 4.49
C GLU A 111 19.91 0.86 5.21
N ALA A 112 18.77 0.56 4.59
CA ALA A 112 17.42 0.77 5.14
C ALA A 112 17.16 2.19 5.67
N ARG A 113 17.77 3.22 5.03
CA ARG A 113 17.60 4.64 5.41
C ARG A 113 16.27 5.19 4.90
N LYS A 114 15.18 4.50 5.20
CA LYS A 114 13.85 4.78 4.66
C LYS A 114 13.38 6.22 4.91
N LEU A 115 13.66 6.78 6.09
CA LEU A 115 13.28 8.16 6.40
C LEU A 115 13.99 9.18 5.51
N THR A 116 15.28 9.00 5.24
CA THR A 116 16.04 9.88 4.34
C THR A 116 15.50 9.80 2.92
N ALA A 117 15.25 8.58 2.42
CA ALA A 117 14.66 8.34 1.11
C ALA A 117 13.28 9.01 0.99
N LEU A 118 12.39 8.78 1.96
CA LEU A 118 11.05 9.36 1.97
C LEU A 118 11.09 10.90 2.04
N THR A 119 11.97 11.48 2.86
CA THR A 119 12.12 12.94 2.96
C THR A 119 12.55 13.56 1.62
N THR A 120 13.46 12.89 0.91
CA THR A 120 13.88 13.34 -0.42
C THR A 120 12.72 13.27 -1.42
N ILE A 121 12.02 12.15 -1.48
CA ILE A 121 10.84 11.97 -2.35
C ILE A 121 9.75 12.99 -2.04
N ALA A 122 9.41 13.17 -0.77
CA ALA A 122 8.38 14.12 -0.35
C ALA A 122 8.72 15.54 -0.81
N ARG A 123 9.97 15.98 -0.64
CA ARG A 123 10.45 17.27 -1.15
C ARG A 123 10.31 17.37 -2.66
N ASP A 124 10.68 16.34 -3.41
CA ASP A 124 10.66 16.34 -4.87
C ASP A 124 9.20 16.39 -5.41
N PHE A 125 8.24 15.85 -4.67
CA PHE A 125 6.80 15.98 -4.96
C PHE A 125 6.14 17.22 -4.35
N GLY A 126 6.87 18.07 -3.62
CA GLY A 126 6.33 19.27 -2.99
C GLY A 126 5.30 18.95 -1.90
N VAL A 127 5.53 17.91 -1.11
CA VAL A 127 4.72 17.52 0.05
C VAL A 127 5.55 17.51 1.32
N THR A 128 4.93 17.82 2.45
CA THR A 128 5.54 17.70 3.78
C THR A 128 5.32 16.30 4.35
N LEU A 129 6.11 15.89 5.35
CA LEU A 129 5.91 14.60 5.99
C LEU A 129 4.54 14.47 6.68
N ASP A 130 3.93 15.58 7.10
CA ASP A 130 2.57 15.60 7.66
C ASP A 130 1.48 15.29 6.62
N GLU A 131 1.80 15.36 5.32
CA GLU A 131 0.92 15.00 4.21
C GLU A 131 1.20 13.59 3.67
N VAL A 132 2.04 12.82 4.38
CA VAL A 132 2.43 11.46 4.00
C VAL A 132 1.71 10.45 4.89
N ALA A 133 1.14 9.39 4.29
CA ALA A 133 0.85 8.13 4.93
C ALA A 133 1.99 7.13 4.64
N PHE A 134 2.38 6.33 5.61
CA PHE A 134 3.34 5.26 5.40
C PHE A 134 2.81 3.96 6.00
N VAL A 135 2.86 2.88 5.21
CA VAL A 135 2.46 1.54 5.66
C VAL A 135 3.72 0.71 5.88
N GLY A 136 3.89 0.22 7.10
CA GLY A 136 5.04 -0.59 7.51
C GLY A 136 4.63 -1.76 8.40
N ASP A 137 5.60 -2.61 8.73
CA ASP A 137 5.39 -3.80 9.57
C ASP A 137 6.48 -4.05 10.62
N ASP A 138 7.72 -3.57 10.41
CA ASP A 138 8.85 -3.96 11.26
C ASP A 138 9.79 -2.76 11.57
N LEU A 139 10.79 -3.02 12.39
CA LEU A 139 11.72 -2.02 12.95
C LEU A 139 12.35 -1.05 11.93
N PRO A 140 12.71 -1.47 10.70
CA PRO A 140 13.20 -0.53 9.69
C PRO A 140 12.26 0.61 9.35
N ASP A 141 10.94 0.44 9.59
CA ASP A 141 9.91 1.43 9.34
C ASP A 141 9.75 2.44 10.47
N LEU A 142 10.21 2.09 11.67
CA LEU A 142 9.92 2.84 12.89
C LEU A 142 10.34 4.33 12.80
N ALA A 143 11.49 4.60 12.15
CA ALA A 143 11.96 5.97 11.97
C ALA A 143 11.01 6.80 11.10
N VAL A 144 10.42 6.18 10.06
CA VAL A 144 9.42 6.81 9.18
C VAL A 144 8.10 7.00 9.91
N LEU A 145 7.57 5.92 10.52
CA LEU A 145 6.28 5.92 11.21
C LEU A 145 6.18 7.01 12.29
N ARG A 146 7.30 7.34 12.95
CA ARG A 146 7.36 8.41 13.96
C ARG A 146 7.34 9.83 13.38
N ARG A 147 7.42 10.00 12.08
CA ARG A 147 7.61 11.32 11.44
C ARG A 147 6.54 11.67 10.41
N VAL A 148 5.77 10.72 9.93
CA VAL A 148 4.71 10.94 8.93
C VAL A 148 3.39 11.34 9.58
N GLY A 149 2.53 12.02 8.82
CA GLY A 149 1.23 12.48 9.29
C GLY A 149 0.23 11.35 9.56
N LEU A 150 0.34 10.23 8.82
CA LEU A 150 -0.50 9.04 9.03
C LEU A 150 0.37 7.78 9.05
N PRO A 151 0.88 7.39 10.22
CA PRO A 151 1.59 6.12 10.40
C PRO A 151 0.59 4.96 10.44
N VAL A 152 0.76 4.01 9.51
CA VAL A 152 -0.12 2.85 9.32
C VAL A 152 0.71 1.57 9.44
N VAL A 153 0.15 0.55 10.07
CA VAL A 153 0.80 -0.77 10.15
C VAL A 153 -0.18 -1.88 9.77
N VAL A 154 0.36 -2.94 9.19
CA VAL A 154 -0.41 -4.15 8.86
C VAL A 154 -0.82 -4.93 10.10
N GLY A 155 -1.78 -5.87 9.96
CA GLY A 155 -2.34 -6.63 11.06
C GLY A 155 -1.34 -7.50 11.82
N ASN A 156 -0.31 -7.99 11.14
CA ASN A 156 0.77 -8.82 11.69
C ASN A 156 2.07 -8.05 12.01
N ALA A 157 2.03 -6.72 12.02
CA ALA A 157 3.19 -5.90 12.36
C ALA A 157 3.73 -6.20 13.76
N VAL A 158 5.04 -6.02 13.97
CA VAL A 158 5.66 -6.23 15.29
C VAL A 158 5.21 -5.20 16.31
N ALA A 159 5.32 -5.56 17.61
CA ALA A 159 4.78 -4.75 18.69
C ALA A 159 5.35 -3.32 18.75
N GLU A 160 6.62 -3.16 18.40
CA GLU A 160 7.34 -1.87 18.44
C GLU A 160 6.74 -0.86 17.48
N VAL A 161 6.46 -1.26 16.24
CA VAL A 161 5.88 -0.37 15.22
C VAL A 161 4.39 -0.14 15.45
N ARG A 162 3.66 -1.14 15.99
CA ARG A 162 2.26 -0.95 16.40
C ARG A 162 2.08 0.19 17.42
N ARG A 163 3.04 0.36 18.35
CA ARG A 163 3.01 1.46 19.33
C ARG A 163 3.22 2.84 18.70
N ALA A 164 3.84 2.90 17.53
CA ALA A 164 4.08 4.14 16.78
C ALA A 164 2.97 4.43 15.76
N ALA A 165 2.08 3.47 15.51
CA ALA A 165 1.01 3.60 14.52
C ALA A 165 -0.17 4.41 15.05
N GLN A 166 -0.81 5.16 14.17
CA GLN A 166 -2.12 5.77 14.39
C GLN A 166 -3.24 4.86 13.85
N LEU A 167 -2.91 4.02 12.87
CA LEU A 167 -3.84 3.08 12.26
C LEU A 167 -3.19 1.69 12.19
N GLN A 168 -3.87 0.69 12.72
CA GLN A 168 -3.55 -0.71 12.50
C GLN A 168 -4.62 -1.33 11.60
N LEU A 169 -4.18 -1.92 10.48
CA LEU A 169 -5.02 -2.70 9.59
C LEU A 169 -5.32 -4.07 10.20
N ARG A 170 -6.40 -4.70 9.75
CA ARG A 170 -6.74 -6.09 10.15
C ARG A 170 -6.05 -7.10 9.26
N ALA A 171 -5.98 -6.79 7.96
CA ALA A 171 -5.33 -7.64 6.99
C ALA A 171 -3.82 -7.70 7.24
N HIS A 172 -3.26 -8.87 7.05
CA HIS A 172 -1.82 -9.10 7.11
C HIS A 172 -1.15 -8.63 5.82
N GLY A 173 0.12 -8.30 5.88
CA GLY A 173 0.91 -8.00 4.69
C GLY A 173 0.84 -9.11 3.65
N GLY A 174 0.74 -8.74 2.37
CA GLY A 174 0.57 -9.67 1.26
C GLY A 174 -0.79 -10.39 1.22
N HIS A 175 -1.76 -9.93 2.00
CA HIS A 175 -3.10 -10.53 2.09
C HIS A 175 -4.19 -9.44 2.08
N GLY A 176 -4.05 -8.44 1.21
CA GLY A 176 -5.02 -7.38 1.05
C GLY A 176 -4.89 -6.21 2.03
N ALA A 177 -3.76 -6.08 2.73
CA ALA A 177 -3.56 -5.00 3.70
C ALA A 177 -3.53 -3.61 3.02
N VAL A 178 -2.84 -3.48 1.90
CA VAL A 178 -2.81 -2.21 1.15
C VAL A 178 -4.16 -1.91 0.52
N ARG A 179 -4.91 -2.94 0.12
CA ARG A 179 -6.30 -2.79 -0.33
C ARG A 179 -7.19 -2.27 0.80
N GLU A 180 -7.13 -2.83 1.99
CA GLU A 180 -7.88 -2.36 3.16
C GLU A 180 -7.54 -0.90 3.49
N PHE A 181 -6.26 -0.53 3.44
CA PHE A 181 -5.82 0.84 3.63
C PHE A 181 -6.39 1.79 2.57
N ALA A 182 -6.35 1.40 1.29
CA ALA A 182 -6.89 2.21 0.19
C ALA A 182 -8.39 2.48 0.38
N GLU A 183 -9.16 1.44 0.74
CA GLU A 183 -10.59 1.58 1.04
C GLU A 183 -10.84 2.52 2.21
N ALA A 184 -10.09 2.36 3.30
CA ALA A 184 -10.22 3.20 4.48
C ALA A 184 -9.89 4.67 4.19
N LEU A 185 -8.79 4.93 3.46
CA LEU A 185 -8.36 6.29 3.13
C LEU A 185 -9.35 6.97 2.18
N LEU A 186 -9.71 6.32 1.07
CA LEU A 186 -10.64 6.89 0.09
C LEU A 186 -12.05 7.06 0.66
N SER A 187 -12.52 6.15 1.53
CA SER A 187 -13.79 6.29 2.25
C SER A 187 -13.78 7.50 3.17
N ALA A 188 -12.70 7.70 3.95
CA ALA A 188 -12.55 8.85 4.84
C ALA A 188 -12.44 10.18 4.07
N ARG A 189 -11.92 10.16 2.85
CA ARG A 189 -11.89 11.30 1.92
C ARG A 189 -13.27 11.57 1.29
N GLY A 190 -14.18 10.60 1.33
CA GLY A 190 -15.48 10.63 0.62
C GLY A 190 -15.36 10.31 -0.88
N GLU A 191 -14.27 9.68 -1.30
CA GLU A 191 -13.92 9.44 -2.72
C GLU A 191 -14.11 7.97 -3.15
N TRP A 192 -14.40 7.04 -2.19
CA TRP A 192 -14.44 5.60 -2.47
C TRP A 192 -15.47 5.22 -3.53
N THR A 193 -16.72 5.67 -3.37
CA THR A 193 -17.82 5.34 -4.29
C THR A 193 -17.49 5.79 -5.72
N ASP A 194 -17.02 7.03 -5.87
CA ASP A 194 -16.66 7.58 -7.18
C ASP A 194 -15.46 6.86 -7.79
N ALA A 195 -14.50 6.40 -6.97
CA ALA A 195 -13.36 5.62 -7.46
C ALA A 195 -13.81 4.26 -8.01
N VAL A 196 -14.73 3.58 -7.31
CA VAL A 196 -15.30 2.31 -7.77
C VAL A 196 -16.09 2.50 -9.07
N GLU A 197 -16.98 3.51 -9.14
CA GLU A 197 -17.77 3.79 -10.34
C GLU A 197 -16.88 4.09 -11.55
N ARG A 198 -15.83 4.90 -11.39
CA ARG A 198 -14.86 5.16 -12.47
C ARG A 198 -14.15 3.89 -12.94
N TYR A 199 -13.74 3.03 -12.00
CA TYR A 199 -13.09 1.78 -12.33
C TYR A 199 -13.98 0.81 -13.10
N VAL A 200 -15.26 0.72 -12.72
CA VAL A 200 -16.23 -0.17 -13.39
C VAL A 200 -16.61 0.34 -14.79
N ALA A 201 -16.53 1.67 -15.01
CA ALA A 201 -16.85 2.30 -16.29
C ALA A 201 -15.67 2.30 -17.29
N SER A 202 -14.44 1.94 -16.87
CA SER A 202 -13.24 1.90 -17.72
C SER A 202 -13.08 0.56 -18.43
#